data_ae22e7ed2dd41d79ba2fc039e0712b32
#
_entry.id   ae22e7ed2dd41d79ba2fc039e0712b32
#
_cell.length_a   1.000
_cell.length_b   1.000
_cell.length_c   1.000
_cell.angle_alpha   90.00
_cell.angle_beta   90.00
_cell.angle_gamma   90.00
#
_symmetry.space_group_name_H-M   'P 1'
#
loop_
_entity.id
_entity.type
_entity.pdbx_description
1 polymer ?
#
loop_
_entity_poly.entity_id
_entity_poly.type
_entity_poly.pdbx_seq_one_letter_code
_entity_poly.pdbx_strand_id
1 'polypeptide(L)'
;MSDVVNYEVQGKVALITLNRPEARNAVNGDVAQGLEAAIDKMEEDPNVWVGILRANTAGQERPVFCAGADLKAINSGQAGSLNTALGGFGGFVYRQRKKPVIAAVDGLATAGGCEIVLAADMVVATTRSAFGLAEVMRNLIAGAGGLFRLPRAIGQATAMEVILTGQPLSAERAYALGLINRLVEPGKAEESAFELASRVCLAAPLAVWASRKIVLAAAYENDETLINMTNAEFGKVLQSEDTKEGLTAFIEKRPPVWQGR
;
A
#
# COMPACT_ATOMS: atom_id res chain seq x y z
N MET A 1 19.65 6.16 -6.50
CA MET A 1 18.69 5.58 -5.56
C MET A 1 19.49 4.86 -4.51
N SER A 2 19.05 4.84 -3.27
CA SER A 2 19.71 4.04 -2.24
C SER A 2 19.49 2.56 -2.59
N ASP A 3 20.49 1.70 -2.36
CA ASP A 3 20.36 0.25 -2.62
C ASP A 3 19.30 -0.43 -1.72
N VAL A 4 18.72 0.33 -0.76
CA VAL A 4 17.75 -0.17 0.23
C VAL A 4 16.29 -0.11 -0.23
N VAL A 5 15.99 0.63 -1.31
CA VAL A 5 14.68 0.63 -1.98
C VAL A 5 14.90 0.60 -3.49
N ASN A 6 14.45 -0.48 -4.13
CA ASN A 6 14.54 -0.63 -5.59
C ASN A 6 13.23 -0.20 -6.25
N TYR A 7 13.34 0.39 -7.43
CA TYR A 7 12.21 0.82 -8.25
C TYR A 7 12.39 0.31 -9.68
N GLU A 8 11.42 -0.43 -10.16
CA GLU A 8 11.38 -0.99 -11.52
C GLU A 8 9.99 -0.74 -12.12
N VAL A 9 9.88 -0.68 -13.44
CA VAL A 9 8.61 -0.56 -14.15
C VAL A 9 8.45 -1.74 -15.10
N GLN A 10 7.31 -2.42 -15.02
CA GLN A 10 6.91 -3.48 -15.92
C GLN A 10 5.56 -3.13 -16.55
N GLY A 11 5.55 -2.73 -17.82
CA GLY A 11 4.35 -2.23 -18.50
C GLY A 11 3.79 -0.99 -17.80
N LYS A 12 2.59 -1.09 -17.24
CA LYS A 12 1.92 -0.02 -16.51
C LYS A 12 2.07 -0.11 -14.97
N VAL A 13 2.89 -1.04 -14.49
CA VAL A 13 3.05 -1.37 -13.07
C VAL A 13 4.43 -0.95 -12.57
N ALA A 14 4.48 -0.15 -11.49
CA ALA A 14 5.71 0.11 -10.74
C ALA A 14 5.92 -0.98 -9.68
N LEU A 15 7.11 -1.57 -9.64
CA LEU A 15 7.54 -2.49 -8.60
C LEU A 15 8.47 -1.74 -7.64
N ILE A 16 8.05 -1.61 -6.39
CA ILE A 16 8.78 -0.92 -5.33
C ILE A 16 9.18 -1.98 -4.30
N THR A 17 10.49 -2.19 -4.14
CA THR A 17 11.02 -3.27 -3.30
C THR A 17 11.76 -2.71 -2.10
N LEU A 18 11.32 -3.04 -0.88
CA LEU A 18 12.14 -2.87 0.32
C LEU A 18 13.29 -3.87 0.25
N ASN A 19 14.53 -3.39 0.31
CA ASN A 19 15.72 -4.20 0.03
C ASN A 19 16.79 -4.09 1.13
N ARG A 20 16.38 -4.42 2.37
CA ARG A 20 17.26 -4.57 3.54
C ARG A 20 16.99 -5.90 4.25
N PRO A 21 17.10 -7.06 3.56
CA PRO A 21 16.75 -8.35 4.15
C PRO A 21 17.56 -8.68 5.41
N GLU A 22 18.82 -8.26 5.52
CA GLU A 22 19.70 -8.43 6.68
C GLU A 22 19.19 -7.67 7.92
N ALA A 23 18.45 -6.59 7.74
CA ALA A 23 17.80 -5.82 8.80
C ALA A 23 16.28 -6.09 8.87
N ARG A 24 15.80 -7.19 8.27
CA ARG A 24 14.35 -7.54 8.18
C ARG A 24 13.52 -6.39 7.62
N ASN A 25 14.06 -5.67 6.66
CA ASN A 25 13.45 -4.50 6.02
C ASN A 25 12.98 -3.42 7.01
N ALA A 26 13.66 -3.29 8.14
CA ALA A 26 13.38 -2.23 9.10
C ALA A 26 13.63 -0.85 8.49
N VAL A 27 12.76 0.11 8.83
CA VAL A 27 12.79 1.48 8.30
C VAL A 27 13.82 2.31 9.04
N ASN A 28 14.84 2.74 8.32
CA ASN A 28 15.77 3.82 8.70
C ASN A 28 15.54 5.04 7.77
N GLY A 29 16.37 6.07 7.90
CA GLY A 29 16.26 7.28 7.08
C GLY A 29 16.38 7.01 5.57
N ASP A 30 17.27 6.11 5.16
CA ASP A 30 17.49 5.78 3.75
C ASP A 30 16.27 5.07 3.15
N VAL A 31 15.63 4.16 3.91
CA VAL A 31 14.38 3.51 3.50
C VAL A 31 13.26 4.53 3.38
N ALA A 32 13.11 5.45 4.35
CA ALA A 32 12.06 6.46 4.33
C ALA A 32 12.20 7.38 3.10
N GLN A 33 13.39 7.89 2.85
CA GLN A 33 13.67 8.73 1.68
C GLN A 33 13.55 7.96 0.36
N GLY A 34 14.07 6.73 0.32
CA GLY A 34 14.02 5.88 -0.88
C GLY A 34 12.58 5.51 -1.26
N LEU A 35 11.73 5.22 -0.27
CA LEU A 35 10.34 4.87 -0.53
C LEU A 35 9.51 6.09 -0.96
N GLU A 36 9.72 7.27 -0.34
CA GLU A 36 9.10 8.51 -0.80
C GLU A 36 9.50 8.83 -2.24
N ALA A 37 10.79 8.76 -2.58
CA ALA A 37 11.27 9.01 -3.93
C ALA A 37 10.73 8.00 -4.96
N ALA A 38 10.53 6.75 -4.56
CA ALA A 38 9.92 5.73 -5.41
C ALA A 38 8.44 6.04 -5.70
N ILE A 39 7.69 6.52 -4.69
CA ILE A 39 6.31 6.96 -4.87
C ILE A 39 6.24 8.21 -5.74
N ASP A 40 7.14 9.18 -5.57
CA ASP A 40 7.19 10.38 -6.42
C ASP A 40 7.39 10.00 -7.89
N LYS A 41 8.35 9.14 -8.20
CA LYS A 41 8.56 8.62 -9.55
C LYS A 41 7.32 7.92 -10.11
N MET A 42 6.68 7.09 -9.30
CA MET A 42 5.45 6.40 -9.70
C MET A 42 4.34 7.40 -10.04
N GLU A 43 4.15 8.44 -9.22
CA GLU A 43 3.11 9.45 -9.42
C GLU A 43 3.40 10.34 -10.65
N GLU A 44 4.66 10.68 -10.91
CA GLU A 44 5.10 11.54 -12.01
C GLU A 44 5.09 10.83 -13.38
N ASP A 45 5.32 9.52 -13.44
CA ASP A 45 5.37 8.77 -14.71
C ASP A 45 3.96 8.54 -15.29
N PRO A 46 3.58 9.20 -16.41
CA PRO A 46 2.25 9.02 -17.02
C PRO A 46 2.01 7.60 -17.53
N ASN A 47 3.06 6.83 -17.74
CA ASN A 47 2.97 5.45 -18.20
C ASN A 47 2.72 4.45 -17.07
N VAL A 48 2.89 4.84 -15.82
CA VAL A 48 2.63 3.98 -14.64
C VAL A 48 1.25 4.30 -14.09
N TRP A 49 0.43 3.28 -13.86
CA TRP A 49 -0.95 3.43 -13.40
C TRP A 49 -1.23 2.83 -12.03
N VAL A 50 -0.39 1.89 -11.58
CA VAL A 50 -0.51 1.18 -10.30
C VAL A 50 0.88 0.82 -9.77
N GLY A 51 1.05 0.78 -8.45
CA GLY A 51 2.26 0.30 -7.79
C GLY A 51 2.05 -1.04 -7.08
N ILE A 52 3.12 -1.82 -6.98
CA ILE A 52 3.24 -2.97 -6.09
C ILE A 52 4.37 -2.70 -5.12
N LEU A 53 4.04 -2.69 -3.83
CA LEU A 53 5.04 -2.63 -2.75
C LEU A 53 5.33 -4.04 -2.27
N ARG A 54 6.58 -4.47 -2.43
CA ARG A 54 7.07 -5.79 -2.04
C ARG A 54 8.34 -5.69 -1.19
N ALA A 55 8.81 -6.80 -0.65
CA ALA A 55 10.01 -6.85 0.16
C ALA A 55 10.94 -7.99 -0.28
N ASN A 56 12.23 -7.71 -0.35
CA ASN A 56 13.25 -8.75 -0.46
C ASN A 56 13.39 -9.48 0.88
N THR A 57 13.11 -10.78 0.91
CA THR A 57 13.23 -11.64 2.10
C THR A 57 14.31 -12.72 1.92
N ALA A 58 15.18 -12.58 0.90
CA ALA A 58 16.23 -13.54 0.62
C ALA A 58 17.17 -13.72 1.82
N GLY A 59 17.53 -14.97 2.12
CA GLY A 59 18.40 -15.32 3.23
C GLY A 59 17.76 -15.24 4.62
N GLN A 60 16.49 -14.90 4.74
CA GLN A 60 15.77 -14.92 6.01
C GLN A 60 15.17 -16.29 6.27
N GLU A 61 15.53 -16.93 7.39
CA GLU A 61 14.93 -18.22 7.82
C GLU A 61 13.42 -18.08 8.06
N ARG A 62 13.03 -16.96 8.67
CA ARG A 62 11.61 -16.57 8.87
C ARG A 62 11.38 -15.26 8.12
N PRO A 63 10.70 -15.29 6.98
CA PRO A 63 10.47 -14.10 6.17
C PRO A 63 9.77 -12.99 6.93
N VAL A 64 10.31 -11.79 6.81
CA VAL A 64 9.77 -10.55 7.38
C VAL A 64 9.65 -9.55 6.25
N PHE A 65 8.39 -9.19 5.93
CA PHE A 65 8.11 -8.14 4.96
C PHE A 65 8.71 -6.80 5.43
N CYS A 66 8.38 -6.40 6.67
CA CYS A 66 8.98 -5.22 7.31
C CYS A 66 8.80 -5.31 8.82
N ALA A 67 9.89 -5.13 9.56
CA ALA A 67 9.91 -5.19 11.02
C ALA A 67 9.53 -3.86 11.71
N GLY A 68 9.16 -2.81 10.94
CA GLY A 68 8.86 -1.48 11.47
C GLY A 68 10.10 -0.60 11.62
N ALA A 69 10.13 0.25 12.63
CA ALA A 69 11.21 1.19 12.87
C ALA A 69 12.54 0.49 13.16
N ASP A 70 13.63 0.96 12.58
CA ASP A 70 14.99 0.51 12.91
C ASP A 70 15.39 1.03 14.30
N LEU A 71 15.38 0.14 15.29
CA LEU A 71 15.70 0.48 16.66
C LEU A 71 17.15 0.96 16.83
N LYS A 72 18.06 0.56 15.96
CA LYS A 72 19.44 1.07 15.97
C LYS A 72 19.46 2.53 15.56
N ALA A 73 18.70 2.92 14.54
CA ALA A 73 18.55 4.32 14.15
C ALA A 73 17.91 5.18 15.26
N ILE A 74 16.90 4.65 15.95
CA ILE A 74 16.28 5.34 17.10
C ILE A 74 17.31 5.53 18.22
N ASN A 75 18.03 4.49 18.61
CA ASN A 75 19.00 4.53 19.70
C ASN A 75 20.22 5.44 19.38
N SER A 76 20.55 5.65 18.11
CA SER A 76 21.60 6.59 17.68
C SER A 76 21.12 8.04 17.54
N GLY A 77 19.89 8.36 17.99
CA GLY A 77 19.32 9.71 17.93
C GLY A 77 18.74 10.10 16.57
N GLN A 78 18.60 9.14 15.64
CA GLN A 78 18.10 9.38 14.28
C GLN A 78 16.59 9.09 14.12
N ALA A 79 15.83 9.05 15.22
CA ALA A 79 14.39 8.75 15.19
C ALA A 79 13.60 9.65 14.23
N GLY A 80 13.98 10.93 14.08
CA GLY A 80 13.35 11.87 13.16
C GLY A 80 13.50 11.49 11.68
N SER A 81 14.59 10.83 11.31
CA SER A 81 14.86 10.44 9.91
C SER A 81 13.94 9.34 9.39
N LEU A 82 13.25 8.62 10.28
CA LEU A 82 12.30 7.57 9.90
C LEU A 82 11.03 8.15 9.26
N ASN A 83 10.85 9.46 9.34
CA ASN A 83 9.70 10.17 8.77
C ASN A 83 10.19 11.17 7.71
N THR A 84 9.40 11.32 6.67
CA THR A 84 9.56 12.38 5.68
C THR A 84 8.47 13.43 5.84
N ALA A 85 8.69 14.61 5.26
CA ALA A 85 7.72 15.71 5.36
C ALA A 85 6.38 15.41 4.67
N LEU A 86 6.41 14.70 3.53
CA LEU A 86 5.23 14.40 2.72
C LEU A 86 4.62 13.03 3.06
N GLY A 87 5.46 12.02 3.30
CA GLY A 87 5.02 10.64 3.45
C GLY A 87 4.85 10.18 4.90
N GLY A 88 5.35 10.93 5.89
CA GLY A 88 5.39 10.48 7.28
C GLY A 88 6.30 9.29 7.46
N PHE A 89 5.97 8.38 8.36
CA PHE A 89 6.78 7.18 8.63
C PHE A 89 7.01 6.36 7.35
N GLY A 90 8.28 6.00 7.15
CA GLY A 90 8.72 5.25 5.97
C GLY A 90 8.54 6.01 4.66
N GLY A 91 8.25 7.33 4.67
CA GLY A 91 7.98 8.09 3.45
C GLY A 91 6.69 7.70 2.74
N PHE A 92 5.80 6.93 3.39
CA PHE A 92 4.69 6.27 2.73
C PHE A 92 3.33 6.42 3.42
N VAL A 93 3.28 6.29 4.75
CA VAL A 93 2.00 6.07 5.46
C VAL A 93 1.00 7.23 5.37
N TYR A 94 1.46 8.46 5.17
CA TYR A 94 0.64 9.65 4.98
C TYR A 94 0.78 10.27 3.58
N ARG A 95 1.55 9.63 2.69
CA ARG A 95 1.77 10.13 1.34
C ARG A 95 0.48 10.17 0.55
N GLN A 96 0.08 11.37 0.12
CA GLN A 96 -1.05 11.54 -0.80
C GLN A 96 -0.68 10.96 -2.17
N ARG A 97 -1.52 10.09 -2.69
CA ARG A 97 -1.33 9.41 -3.98
C ARG A 97 -2.61 9.41 -4.79
N LYS A 98 -2.49 9.55 -6.11
CA LYS A 98 -3.57 9.28 -7.07
C LYS A 98 -3.62 7.80 -7.40
N LYS A 99 -2.45 7.23 -7.68
CA LYS A 99 -2.29 5.86 -8.17
C LYS A 99 -2.41 4.86 -7.04
N PRO A 100 -3.16 3.76 -7.23
CA PRO A 100 -3.27 2.71 -6.22
C PRO A 100 -1.94 1.97 -6.02
N VAL A 101 -1.75 1.48 -4.79
CA VAL A 101 -0.62 0.61 -4.43
C VAL A 101 -1.16 -0.68 -3.81
N ILE A 102 -0.65 -1.80 -4.31
CA ILE A 102 -0.93 -3.14 -3.79
C ILE A 102 0.27 -3.59 -2.95
N ALA A 103 0.05 -3.95 -1.69
CA ALA A 103 1.08 -4.58 -0.88
C ALA A 103 1.13 -6.08 -1.19
N ALA A 104 2.30 -6.58 -1.63
CA ALA A 104 2.57 -8.01 -1.82
C ALA A 104 3.38 -8.53 -0.63
N VAL A 105 2.69 -9.14 0.32
CA VAL A 105 3.24 -9.51 1.63
C VAL A 105 3.55 -10.99 1.68
N ASP A 106 4.83 -11.33 1.83
CA ASP A 106 5.27 -12.71 2.03
C ASP A 106 6.12 -12.80 3.29
N GLY A 107 5.46 -13.01 4.43
CA GLY A 107 6.05 -13.03 5.76
C GLY A 107 5.44 -12.02 6.72
N LEU A 108 6.13 -11.78 7.84
CA LEU A 108 5.64 -10.93 8.92
C LEU A 108 5.70 -9.43 8.55
N ALA A 109 4.59 -8.73 8.70
CA ALA A 109 4.51 -7.27 8.74
C ALA A 109 4.17 -6.84 10.16
N THR A 110 5.10 -6.18 10.87
CA THR A 110 4.89 -5.83 12.29
C THR A 110 5.24 -4.38 12.59
N ALA A 111 4.60 -3.82 13.60
CA ALA A 111 4.74 -2.43 14.01
C ALA A 111 4.58 -1.48 12.81
N GLY A 112 5.50 -0.52 12.60
CA GLY A 112 5.48 0.36 11.45
C GLY A 112 5.43 -0.36 10.09
N GLY A 113 5.91 -1.61 10.00
CA GLY A 113 5.77 -2.43 8.80
C GLY A 113 4.32 -2.85 8.52
N CYS A 114 3.56 -3.14 9.56
CA CYS A 114 2.11 -3.36 9.45
C CYS A 114 1.40 -2.05 9.06
N GLU A 115 1.82 -0.91 9.63
CA GLU A 115 1.25 0.41 9.30
C GLU A 115 1.49 0.81 7.83
N ILE A 116 2.65 0.43 7.26
CA ILE A 116 2.92 0.57 5.81
C ILE A 116 1.95 -0.29 5.00
N VAL A 117 1.71 -1.54 5.37
CA VAL A 117 0.73 -2.41 4.69
C VAL A 117 -0.68 -1.83 4.79
N LEU A 118 -1.09 -1.35 5.98
CA LEU A 118 -2.40 -0.71 6.20
C LEU A 118 -2.58 0.60 5.42
N ALA A 119 -1.51 1.21 4.96
CA ALA A 119 -1.54 2.40 4.12
C ALA A 119 -1.60 2.08 2.62
N ALA A 120 -1.41 0.83 2.21
CA ALA A 120 -1.68 0.38 0.85
C ALA A 120 -3.20 0.30 0.57
N ASP A 121 -3.57 0.27 -0.70
CA ASP A 121 -4.98 0.26 -1.11
C ASP A 121 -5.55 -1.16 -1.18
N MET A 122 -4.70 -2.13 -1.47
CA MET A 122 -5.03 -3.56 -1.52
C MET A 122 -3.87 -4.39 -0.98
N VAL A 123 -4.18 -5.58 -0.48
CA VAL A 123 -3.18 -6.49 0.09
C VAL A 123 -3.33 -7.87 -0.53
N VAL A 124 -2.23 -8.38 -1.08
CA VAL A 124 -2.05 -9.80 -1.43
C VAL A 124 -1.05 -10.37 -0.45
N ALA A 125 -1.41 -11.45 0.23
CA ALA A 125 -0.53 -12.04 1.23
C ALA A 125 -0.45 -13.56 1.08
N THR A 126 0.66 -14.13 1.58
CA THR A 126 0.81 -15.59 1.65
C THR A 126 0.27 -16.15 2.96
N THR A 127 -0.02 -17.46 2.98
CA THR A 127 -0.48 -18.17 4.18
C THR A 127 0.52 -18.12 5.34
N ARG A 128 1.81 -17.86 5.08
CA ARG A 128 2.82 -17.68 6.14
C ARG A 128 2.92 -16.25 6.67
N SER A 129 2.13 -15.31 6.11
CA SER A 129 2.16 -13.90 6.55
C SER A 129 1.43 -13.71 7.86
N ALA A 130 1.82 -12.66 8.59
CA ALA A 130 1.13 -12.21 9.79
C ALA A 130 1.22 -10.69 9.92
N PHE A 131 0.24 -10.08 10.59
CA PHE A 131 0.09 -8.63 10.71
C PHE A 131 -0.07 -8.24 12.18
N GLY A 132 0.78 -7.38 12.71
CA GLY A 132 0.72 -7.03 14.12
C GLY A 132 1.19 -5.62 14.44
N LEU A 133 0.63 -5.08 15.51
CA LEU A 133 1.02 -3.79 16.09
C LEU A 133 1.52 -4.07 17.53
N ALA A 134 2.82 -4.36 17.65
CA ALA A 134 3.42 -4.84 18.89
C ALA A 134 4.08 -3.72 19.74
N GLU A 135 3.77 -2.45 19.46
CA GLU A 135 4.36 -1.29 20.09
C GLU A 135 4.10 -1.24 21.60
N VAL A 136 2.92 -1.68 22.02
CA VAL A 136 2.55 -1.72 23.46
C VAL A 136 3.49 -2.58 24.31
N MET A 137 4.12 -3.59 23.71
CA MET A 137 5.12 -4.43 24.39
C MET A 137 6.42 -3.67 24.75
N ARG A 138 6.56 -2.42 24.27
CA ARG A 138 7.72 -1.55 24.48
C ARG A 138 7.34 -0.18 25.04
N ASN A 139 6.13 -0.06 25.61
CA ASN A 139 5.55 1.20 26.10
C ASN A 139 5.49 2.29 25.01
N LEU A 140 5.20 1.89 23.78
CA LEU A 140 4.99 2.75 22.62
C LEU A 140 3.58 2.54 22.06
N ILE A 141 3.16 3.41 21.14
CA ILE A 141 1.91 3.28 20.39
C ILE A 141 2.20 3.20 18.88
N ALA A 142 1.31 2.57 18.12
CA ALA A 142 1.37 2.52 16.66
C ALA A 142 1.02 3.89 16.06
N GLY A 143 2.01 4.78 16.01
CA GLY A 143 1.85 6.21 15.69
C GLY A 143 1.78 6.54 14.20
N ALA A 144 2.00 5.56 13.31
CA ALA A 144 2.01 5.77 11.87
C ALA A 144 0.66 5.41 11.19
N GLY A 145 -0.42 5.42 11.96
CA GLY A 145 -1.79 5.25 11.46
C GLY A 145 -2.41 3.89 11.77
N GLY A 146 -1.70 2.98 12.40
CA GLY A 146 -2.20 1.65 12.77
C GLY A 146 -3.44 1.70 13.64
N LEU A 147 -3.45 2.63 14.62
CA LEU A 147 -4.55 2.75 15.60
C LEU A 147 -5.90 3.15 15.01
N PHE A 148 -5.94 3.74 13.82
CA PHE A 148 -7.19 4.08 13.16
C PHE A 148 -7.43 3.30 11.86
N ARG A 149 -6.39 2.84 11.13
CA ARG A 149 -6.56 2.03 9.93
C ARG A 149 -6.95 0.59 10.25
N LEU A 150 -6.30 -0.03 11.25
CA LEU A 150 -6.60 -1.41 11.60
C LEU A 150 -8.06 -1.60 12.02
N PRO A 151 -8.65 -0.82 12.96
CA PRO A 151 -10.05 -0.98 13.32
C PRO A 151 -11.05 -0.70 12.18
N ARG A 152 -10.68 0.14 11.22
CA ARG A 152 -11.48 0.35 10.00
C ARG A 152 -11.45 -0.86 9.07
N ALA A 153 -10.32 -1.58 9.02
CA ALA A 153 -10.14 -2.74 8.16
C ALA A 153 -10.77 -4.03 8.73
N ILE A 154 -10.64 -4.28 10.05
CA ILE A 154 -11.01 -5.58 10.65
C ILE A 154 -12.04 -5.48 11.79
N GLY A 155 -12.60 -4.28 12.01
CA GLY A 155 -13.52 -4.03 13.11
C GLY A 155 -12.80 -3.77 14.44
N GLN A 156 -13.47 -2.99 15.30
CA GLN A 156 -12.88 -2.47 16.53
C GLN A 156 -12.48 -3.57 17.51
N ALA A 157 -13.31 -4.59 17.71
CA ALA A 157 -13.06 -5.64 18.70
C ALA A 157 -11.79 -6.44 18.39
N THR A 158 -11.62 -6.87 17.13
CA THR A 158 -10.43 -7.59 16.70
C THR A 158 -9.18 -6.70 16.69
N ALA A 159 -9.32 -5.44 16.30
CA ALA A 159 -8.22 -4.48 16.36
C ALA A 159 -7.74 -4.25 17.80
N MET A 160 -8.66 -4.15 18.78
CA MET A 160 -8.32 -4.06 20.19
C MET A 160 -7.53 -5.26 20.68
N GLU A 161 -7.93 -6.49 20.30
CA GLU A 161 -7.18 -7.70 20.63
C GLU A 161 -5.74 -7.60 20.10
N VAL A 162 -5.55 -7.32 18.80
CA VAL A 162 -4.21 -7.23 18.18
C VAL A 162 -3.36 -6.13 18.81
N ILE A 163 -3.93 -4.92 18.99
CA ILE A 163 -3.19 -3.76 19.48
C ILE A 163 -2.84 -3.89 20.96
N LEU A 164 -3.78 -4.29 21.81
CA LEU A 164 -3.57 -4.29 23.25
C LEU A 164 -2.78 -5.50 23.76
N THR A 165 -2.79 -6.60 23.01
CA THR A 165 -1.98 -7.78 23.33
C THR A 165 -0.61 -7.79 22.63
N GLY A 166 -0.46 -7.00 21.56
CA GLY A 166 0.71 -7.04 20.68
C GLY A 166 0.87 -8.36 19.91
N GLN A 167 -0.14 -9.24 19.95
CA GLN A 167 -0.11 -10.52 19.21
C GLN A 167 -0.48 -10.31 17.75
N PRO A 168 0.27 -10.88 16.81
CA PRO A 168 -0.04 -10.73 15.38
C PRO A 168 -1.28 -11.51 14.97
N LEU A 169 -2.03 -10.95 14.02
CA LEU A 169 -3.13 -11.59 13.32
C LEU A 169 -2.59 -12.51 12.22
N SER A 170 -3.03 -13.77 12.15
CA SER A 170 -2.64 -14.68 11.06
C SER A 170 -3.21 -14.23 9.71
N ALA A 171 -2.58 -14.67 8.62
CA ALA A 171 -3.02 -14.34 7.27
C ALA A 171 -4.45 -14.85 6.99
N GLU A 172 -4.81 -16.04 7.45
CA GLU A 172 -6.15 -16.62 7.26
C GLU A 172 -7.20 -15.78 7.97
N ARG A 173 -6.94 -15.40 9.23
CA ARG A 173 -7.87 -14.54 9.98
C ARG A 173 -7.97 -13.14 9.37
N ALA A 174 -6.85 -12.57 8.92
CA ALA A 174 -6.81 -11.29 8.21
C ALA A 174 -7.60 -11.32 6.90
N TYR A 175 -7.52 -12.44 6.15
CA TYR A 175 -8.29 -12.66 4.93
C TYR A 175 -9.80 -12.79 5.24
N ALA A 176 -10.16 -13.57 6.24
CA ALA A 176 -11.56 -13.73 6.66
C ALA A 176 -12.21 -12.41 7.12
N LEU A 177 -11.42 -11.48 7.65
CA LEU A 177 -11.85 -10.16 8.12
C LEU A 177 -11.79 -9.06 7.05
N GLY A 178 -11.28 -9.35 5.85
CA GLY A 178 -11.24 -8.41 4.73
C GLY A 178 -10.01 -7.48 4.68
N LEU A 179 -9.00 -7.69 5.53
CA LEU A 179 -7.72 -6.97 5.41
C LEU A 179 -6.93 -7.40 4.17
N ILE A 180 -7.01 -8.67 3.81
CA ILE A 180 -6.33 -9.26 2.66
C ILE A 180 -7.32 -9.47 1.52
N ASN A 181 -7.01 -9.01 0.32
CA ASN A 181 -7.81 -9.20 -0.90
C ASN A 181 -7.61 -10.59 -1.54
N ARG A 182 -6.37 -11.11 -1.44
CA ARG A 182 -6.02 -12.44 -1.94
C ARG A 182 -5.04 -13.13 -1.01
N LEU A 183 -5.38 -14.34 -0.61
CA LEU A 183 -4.54 -15.23 0.18
C LEU A 183 -3.99 -16.32 -0.74
N VAL A 184 -2.66 -16.47 -0.77
CA VAL A 184 -1.96 -17.36 -1.69
C VAL A 184 -0.86 -18.17 -0.97
N GLU A 185 -0.30 -19.17 -1.65
CA GLU A 185 0.80 -19.96 -1.13
C GLU A 185 2.09 -19.14 -0.97
N PRO A 186 2.99 -19.53 -0.07
CA PRO A 186 4.30 -18.93 0.12
C PRO A 186 5.06 -18.76 -1.21
N GLY A 187 5.64 -17.58 -1.44
CA GLY A 187 6.36 -17.25 -2.66
C GLY A 187 5.47 -16.78 -3.82
N LYS A 188 4.13 -16.77 -3.67
CA LYS A 188 3.19 -16.38 -4.73
C LYS A 188 2.58 -14.99 -4.58
N ALA A 189 2.95 -14.23 -3.55
CA ALA A 189 2.37 -12.92 -3.29
C ALA A 189 2.62 -11.92 -4.44
N GLU A 190 3.84 -11.88 -4.96
CA GLU A 190 4.21 -10.98 -6.05
C GLU A 190 3.47 -11.29 -7.36
N GLU A 191 3.47 -12.56 -7.78
CA GLU A 191 2.77 -13.03 -8.97
C GLU A 191 1.28 -12.66 -8.90
N SER A 192 0.63 -12.95 -7.79
CA SER A 192 -0.79 -12.65 -7.60
C SER A 192 -1.08 -11.15 -7.48
N ALA A 193 -0.16 -10.36 -6.90
CA ALA A 193 -0.26 -8.91 -6.88
C ALA A 193 -0.13 -8.31 -8.29
N PHE A 194 0.76 -8.88 -9.12
CA PHE A 194 0.91 -8.46 -10.51
C PHE A 194 -0.33 -8.78 -11.35
N GLU A 195 -0.94 -9.94 -11.16
CA GLU A 195 -2.23 -10.25 -11.79
C GLU A 195 -3.33 -9.27 -11.37
N LEU A 196 -3.40 -8.91 -10.07
CA LEU A 196 -4.37 -7.93 -9.59
C LEU A 196 -4.10 -6.55 -10.18
N ALA A 197 -2.84 -6.11 -10.21
CA ALA A 197 -2.42 -4.86 -10.85
C ALA A 197 -2.76 -4.83 -12.34
N SER A 198 -2.54 -5.93 -13.04
CA SER A 198 -2.89 -6.08 -14.46
C SER A 198 -4.39 -5.90 -14.69
N ARG A 199 -5.24 -6.43 -13.81
CA ARG A 199 -6.70 -6.21 -13.86
C ARG A 199 -7.09 -4.75 -13.64
N VAL A 200 -6.40 -4.05 -12.71
CA VAL A 200 -6.58 -2.60 -12.53
C VAL A 200 -6.22 -1.84 -13.80
N CYS A 201 -5.15 -2.24 -14.49
CA CYS A 201 -4.69 -1.62 -15.73
C CYS A 201 -5.59 -1.89 -16.96
N LEU A 202 -6.53 -2.83 -16.88
CA LEU A 202 -7.58 -3.00 -17.92
C LEU A 202 -8.65 -1.90 -17.85
N ALA A 203 -8.80 -1.24 -16.71
CA ALA A 203 -9.74 -0.14 -16.52
C ALA A 203 -9.10 1.21 -16.88
N ALA A 204 -9.94 2.20 -17.21
CA ALA A 204 -9.50 3.57 -17.50
C ALA A 204 -8.82 4.20 -16.26
N PRO A 205 -7.54 4.62 -16.36
CA PRO A 205 -6.78 5.04 -15.19
C PRO A 205 -7.38 6.25 -14.47
N LEU A 206 -7.91 7.24 -15.20
CA LEU A 206 -8.54 8.41 -14.60
C LEU A 206 -9.76 8.03 -13.74
N ALA A 207 -10.58 7.09 -14.22
CA ALA A 207 -11.73 6.59 -13.49
C ALA A 207 -11.32 5.79 -12.24
N VAL A 208 -10.27 4.96 -12.36
CA VAL A 208 -9.68 4.22 -11.23
C VAL A 208 -9.19 5.19 -10.15
N TRP A 209 -8.42 6.21 -10.52
CA TRP A 209 -7.86 7.17 -9.57
C TRP A 209 -8.94 8.04 -8.91
N ALA A 210 -9.93 8.49 -9.67
CA ALA A 210 -11.08 9.22 -9.13
C ALA A 210 -11.90 8.37 -8.15
N SER A 211 -12.21 7.11 -8.51
CA SER A 211 -12.93 6.18 -7.66
C SER A 211 -12.17 5.88 -6.36
N ARG A 212 -10.84 5.62 -6.46
CA ARG A 212 -9.98 5.44 -5.28
C ARG A 212 -10.09 6.61 -4.30
N LYS A 213 -10.04 7.84 -4.79
CA LYS A 213 -10.13 9.06 -3.97
C LYS A 213 -11.42 9.07 -3.14
N ILE A 214 -12.56 8.75 -3.76
CA ILE A 214 -13.86 8.73 -3.07
C ILE A 214 -13.94 7.58 -2.07
N VAL A 215 -13.51 6.38 -2.45
CA VAL A 215 -13.51 5.20 -1.56
C VAL A 215 -12.66 5.46 -0.31
N LEU A 216 -11.51 6.11 -0.42
CA LEU A 216 -10.69 6.48 0.74
C LEU A 216 -11.39 7.51 1.62
N ALA A 217 -12.04 8.50 1.03
CA ALA A 217 -12.77 9.54 1.77
C ALA A 217 -13.98 8.97 2.52
N ALA A 218 -14.63 7.93 1.99
CA ALA A 218 -15.80 7.29 2.61
C ALA A 218 -15.55 6.73 4.02
N ALA A 219 -14.27 6.54 4.39
CA ALA A 219 -13.91 6.08 5.73
C ALA A 219 -14.08 7.15 6.84
N TYR A 220 -14.24 8.45 6.48
CA TYR A 220 -14.27 9.55 7.45
C TYR A 220 -15.14 10.75 7.06
N GLU A 221 -15.63 10.82 5.80
CA GLU A 221 -16.50 11.90 5.33
C GLU A 221 -17.98 11.51 5.40
N ASN A 222 -18.87 12.51 5.46
CA ASN A 222 -20.31 12.32 5.36
C ASN A 222 -20.79 12.23 3.91
N ASP A 223 -22.03 11.73 3.70
CA ASP A 223 -22.58 11.50 2.36
C ASP A 223 -22.68 12.76 1.51
N GLU A 224 -23.02 13.92 2.10
CA GLU A 224 -23.09 15.19 1.35
C GLU A 224 -21.72 15.56 0.75
N THR A 225 -20.66 15.46 1.55
CA THR A 225 -19.29 15.68 1.09
C THR A 225 -18.92 14.69 0.00
N LEU A 226 -19.23 13.39 0.18
CA LEU A 226 -18.92 12.34 -0.78
C LEU A 226 -19.69 12.51 -2.10
N ILE A 227 -20.97 12.93 -2.07
CA ILE A 227 -21.73 13.25 -3.28
C ILE A 227 -21.09 14.40 -4.05
N ASN A 228 -20.72 15.48 -3.35
CA ASN A 228 -20.08 16.64 -3.98
C ASN A 228 -18.71 16.27 -4.59
N MET A 229 -17.90 15.48 -3.87
CA MET A 229 -16.63 14.97 -4.37
C MET A 229 -16.84 14.07 -5.61
N THR A 230 -17.82 13.16 -5.56
CA THR A 230 -18.15 12.25 -6.66
C THR A 230 -18.55 13.03 -7.91
N ASN A 231 -19.47 14.01 -7.78
CA ASN A 231 -19.90 14.83 -8.90
C ASN A 231 -18.74 15.62 -9.53
N ALA A 232 -17.85 16.18 -8.69
CA ALA A 232 -16.68 16.92 -9.16
C ALA A 232 -15.70 16.03 -9.94
N GLU A 233 -15.38 14.83 -9.41
CA GLU A 233 -14.48 13.90 -10.11
C GLU A 233 -15.15 13.30 -11.35
N PHE A 234 -16.44 12.94 -11.31
CA PHE A 234 -17.20 12.46 -12.45
C PHE A 234 -17.21 13.46 -13.60
N GLY A 235 -17.43 14.76 -13.30
CA GLY A 235 -17.40 15.82 -14.30
C GLY A 235 -16.04 15.95 -15.02
N LYS A 236 -14.92 15.77 -14.30
CA LYS A 236 -13.58 15.75 -14.90
C LYS A 236 -13.35 14.51 -15.78
N VAL A 237 -13.71 13.34 -15.28
CA VAL A 237 -13.54 12.08 -16.01
C VAL A 237 -14.38 12.10 -17.29
N LEU A 238 -15.62 12.61 -17.22
CA LEU A 238 -16.54 12.68 -18.37
C LEU A 238 -15.99 13.51 -19.54
N GLN A 239 -15.15 14.51 -19.27
CA GLN A 239 -14.55 15.39 -20.28
C GLN A 239 -13.24 14.84 -20.87
N SER A 240 -12.73 13.71 -20.37
CA SER A 240 -11.47 13.13 -20.79
C SER A 240 -11.51 12.46 -22.17
N GLU A 241 -10.35 12.29 -22.79
CA GLU A 241 -10.19 11.51 -24.02
C GLU A 241 -10.52 10.03 -23.78
N ASP A 242 -10.14 9.52 -22.61
CA ASP A 242 -10.42 8.13 -22.23
C ASP A 242 -11.93 7.85 -22.14
N THR A 243 -12.77 8.80 -21.76
CA THR A 243 -14.22 8.62 -21.79
C THR A 243 -14.74 8.48 -23.23
N LYS A 244 -14.24 9.30 -24.15
CA LYS A 244 -14.62 9.18 -25.57
C LYS A 244 -14.19 7.84 -26.16
N GLU A 245 -12.95 7.42 -25.86
CA GLU A 245 -12.42 6.13 -26.26
C GLU A 245 -13.27 4.98 -25.69
N GLY A 246 -13.58 5.01 -24.38
CA GLY A 246 -14.37 3.98 -23.74
C GLY A 246 -15.76 3.80 -24.34
N LEU A 247 -16.45 4.91 -24.63
CA LEU A 247 -17.77 4.88 -25.28
C LEU A 247 -17.68 4.36 -26.72
N THR A 248 -16.67 4.83 -27.48
CA THR A 248 -16.45 4.37 -28.87
C THR A 248 -16.12 2.88 -28.92
N ALA A 249 -15.16 2.43 -28.11
CA ALA A 249 -14.75 1.03 -28.04
C ALA A 249 -15.91 0.10 -27.66
N PHE A 250 -16.78 0.55 -26.73
CA PHE A 250 -17.98 -0.19 -26.35
C PHE A 250 -18.98 -0.37 -27.53
N ILE A 251 -19.24 0.71 -28.27
CA ILE A 251 -20.14 0.67 -29.46
C ILE A 251 -19.54 -0.23 -30.54
N GLU A 252 -18.24 -0.13 -30.78
CA GLU A 252 -17.50 -0.91 -31.79
C GLU A 252 -17.19 -2.34 -31.35
N LYS A 253 -17.49 -2.72 -30.10
CA LYS A 253 -17.23 -4.04 -29.52
C LYS A 253 -15.75 -4.45 -29.58
N ARG A 254 -14.85 -3.52 -29.37
CA ARG A 254 -13.40 -3.74 -29.28
C ARG A 254 -12.87 -3.39 -27.90
N PRO A 255 -11.68 -3.91 -27.52
CA PRO A 255 -10.99 -3.43 -26.33
C PRO A 255 -10.65 -1.94 -26.45
N PRO A 256 -10.80 -1.16 -25.36
CA PRO A 256 -10.39 0.23 -25.33
C PRO A 256 -8.85 0.36 -25.23
N VAL A 257 -8.34 1.50 -25.71
CA VAL A 257 -6.91 1.85 -25.61
C VAL A 257 -6.79 3.13 -24.78
N TRP A 258 -6.59 2.93 -23.48
CA TRP A 258 -6.51 4.03 -22.51
C TRP A 258 -5.23 4.84 -22.65
N GLN A 259 -5.34 6.16 -22.51
CA GLN A 259 -4.24 7.12 -22.59
C GLN A 259 -3.93 7.80 -21.23
N GLY A 260 -4.86 7.78 -20.26
CA GLY A 260 -4.74 8.44 -18.98
C GLY A 260 -4.94 9.96 -19.06
N ARG A 261 -5.70 10.44 -20.03
CA ARG A 261 -5.94 11.87 -20.27
C ARG A 261 -7.32 12.20 -20.83
#